data_8b357e029887db8f97f02489fec4bee5
#
_entry.id   8b357e029887db8f97f02489fec4bee5
#
_cell.length_a   1.000
_cell.length_b   1.000
_cell.length_c   1.000
_cell.angle_alpha   90.00
_cell.angle_beta   90.00
_cell.angle_gamma   90.00
#
_symmetry.space_group_name_H-M   'P 1'
#
loop_
_entity.id
_entity.type
_entity.pdbx_description
1 polymer ?
#
loop_
_entity_poly.entity_id
_entity_poly.type
_entity_poly.pdbx_seq_one_letter_code
_entity_poly.pdbx_strand_id
1 'polypeptide(L)'
;MAAYVIVDTKLTNPEAYEEYKVKARPIIEKFGGIYRARGGKLEILEDDLWHPSRLVVIEFPSMEQALTCLRSSEYLKVKPLRHANAQSTVVVVDGI
;
A
#
# COMPACT_ATOMS: atom_id res chain seq x y z
N MET A 1 -17.17 -3.11 9.24
CA MET A 1 -15.87 -3.77 9.53
C MET A 1 -14.75 -3.07 8.78
N ALA A 2 -13.67 -2.76 9.46
CA ALA A 2 -12.49 -2.23 8.80
C ALA A 2 -11.90 -3.27 7.86
N ALA A 3 -11.17 -2.79 6.86
CA ALA A 3 -10.37 -3.64 5.99
C ALA A 3 -8.96 -3.05 5.91
N TYR A 4 -7.99 -3.89 5.62
CA TYR A 4 -6.60 -3.48 5.61
C TYR A 4 -5.98 -3.78 4.25
N VAL A 5 -5.36 -2.76 3.67
CA VAL A 5 -4.52 -2.92 2.49
C VAL A 5 -3.11 -3.19 3.01
N ILE A 6 -2.55 -4.32 2.60
CA ILE A 6 -1.20 -4.70 2.99
C ILE A 6 -0.36 -4.74 1.73
N VAL A 7 0.72 -3.97 1.72
CA VAL A 7 1.61 -3.86 0.57
C VAL A 7 3.02 -4.27 1.01
N ASP A 8 3.61 -5.22 0.29
CA ASP A 8 5.04 -5.49 0.39
C ASP A 8 5.70 -4.92 -0.86
N THR A 9 6.73 -4.12 -0.67
CA THR A 9 7.36 -3.38 -1.76
C THR A 9 8.87 -3.52 -1.70
N LYS A 10 9.43 -4.01 -2.81
CA LYS A 10 10.87 -3.97 -3.02
C LYS A 10 11.18 -2.79 -3.94
N LEU A 11 11.79 -1.75 -3.40
CA LEU A 11 12.11 -0.55 -4.16
C LEU A 11 13.25 -0.82 -5.13
N THR A 12 13.05 -0.50 -6.41
CA THR A 12 14.08 -0.57 -7.43
C THR A 12 14.70 0.80 -7.68
N ASN A 13 13.93 1.87 -7.44
CA ASN A 13 14.40 3.24 -7.49
C ASN A 13 13.76 4.04 -6.34
N PRO A 14 14.38 4.02 -5.14
CA PRO A 14 13.81 4.69 -3.96
C PRO A 14 13.59 6.19 -4.16
N GLU A 15 14.48 6.86 -4.88
CA GLU A 15 14.39 8.29 -5.11
C GLU A 15 13.18 8.65 -5.96
N ALA A 16 12.98 7.96 -7.08
CA ALA A 16 11.82 8.18 -7.94
C ALA A 16 10.51 7.72 -7.29
N TYR A 17 10.57 6.73 -6.39
CA TYR A 17 9.41 6.25 -5.67
C TYR A 17 8.79 7.32 -4.75
N GLU A 18 9.57 8.29 -4.31
CA GLU A 18 9.08 9.39 -3.48
C GLU A 18 7.96 10.17 -4.18
N GLU A 19 8.02 10.32 -5.50
CA GLU A 19 6.95 10.98 -6.27
C GLU A 19 5.62 10.22 -6.12
N TYR A 20 5.68 8.87 -6.19
CA TYR A 20 4.50 8.05 -5.96
C TYR A 20 3.93 8.27 -4.55
N LYS A 21 4.79 8.28 -3.53
CA LYS A 21 4.36 8.45 -2.14
C LYS A 21 3.64 9.78 -1.93
N VAL A 22 4.16 10.86 -2.51
CA VAL A 22 3.58 12.20 -2.39
C VAL A 22 2.22 12.26 -3.10
N LYS A 23 2.09 11.64 -4.26
CA LYS A 23 0.85 11.67 -5.04
C LYS A 23 -0.21 10.71 -4.53
N ALA A 24 0.19 9.56 -4.02
CA ALA A 24 -0.75 8.53 -3.56
C ALA A 24 -1.42 8.89 -2.24
N ARG A 25 -0.70 9.51 -1.31
CA ARG A 25 -1.22 9.80 0.03
C ARG A 25 -2.53 10.60 0.04
N PRO A 26 -2.65 11.72 -0.70
CA PRO A 26 -3.91 12.47 -0.71
C PRO A 26 -5.08 11.65 -1.25
N ILE A 27 -4.81 10.78 -2.22
CA ILE A 27 -5.85 9.92 -2.82
C ILE A 27 -6.32 8.89 -1.79
N ILE A 28 -5.39 8.22 -1.12
CA ILE A 28 -5.69 7.23 -0.08
C ILE A 28 -6.53 7.88 1.03
N GLU A 29 -6.11 9.05 1.50
CA GLU A 29 -6.80 9.76 2.59
C GLU A 29 -8.18 10.26 2.15
N LYS A 30 -8.32 10.71 0.91
CA LYS A 30 -9.61 11.14 0.35
C LYS A 30 -10.66 10.02 0.40
N PHE A 31 -10.25 8.78 0.16
CA PHE A 31 -11.14 7.63 0.20
C PHE A 31 -11.28 7.02 1.60
N GLY A 32 -10.76 7.67 2.61
CA GLY A 32 -10.90 7.25 4.01
C GLY A 32 -9.81 6.34 4.53
N GLY A 33 -8.72 6.19 3.78
CA GLY A 33 -7.58 5.37 4.20
C GLY A 33 -6.74 6.08 5.27
N ILE A 34 -6.27 5.30 6.23
CA ILE A 34 -5.38 5.78 7.29
C ILE A 34 -4.14 4.89 7.27
N TYR A 35 -2.98 5.49 7.06
CA TYR A 35 -1.72 4.74 7.12
C TYR A 35 -1.46 4.31 8.56
N ARG A 36 -1.30 3.01 8.78
CA ARG A 36 -0.98 2.44 10.10
C ARG A 36 0.48 2.02 10.18
N ALA A 37 1.08 1.65 9.06
CA ALA A 37 2.51 1.41 8.92
C ALA A 37 2.91 1.85 7.51
N ARG A 38 4.10 2.38 7.37
CA ARG A 38 4.55 2.89 6.07
C ARG A 38 6.07 2.75 5.95
N GLY A 39 6.51 1.49 5.79
CA GLY A 39 7.92 1.21 5.59
C GLY A 39 8.78 1.36 6.84
N GLY A 40 8.18 1.16 8.02
CA GLY A 40 8.91 1.16 9.27
C GLY A 40 9.80 -0.08 9.44
N LYS A 41 10.56 -0.10 10.53
CA LYS A 41 11.46 -1.20 10.85
C LYS A 41 10.67 -2.52 10.94
N LEU A 42 11.22 -3.57 10.34
CA LEU A 42 10.66 -4.91 10.41
C LEU A 42 11.47 -5.78 11.36
N GLU A 43 10.76 -6.60 12.13
CA GLU A 43 11.35 -7.73 12.87
C GLU A 43 10.74 -8.99 12.27
N ILE A 44 11.53 -9.74 11.53
CA ILE A 44 11.05 -10.94 10.85
C ILE A 44 11.37 -12.15 11.72
N LEU A 45 10.35 -12.77 12.27
CA LEU A 45 10.50 -13.91 13.18
C LEU A 45 10.55 -15.24 12.44
N GLU A 46 9.76 -15.35 11.37
CA GLU A 46 9.72 -16.53 10.51
C GLU A 46 9.40 -16.06 9.09
N ASP A 47 10.02 -16.66 8.12
CA ASP A 47 9.85 -16.27 6.71
C ASP A 47 9.71 -17.46 5.77
N ASP A 48 9.22 -18.58 6.27
CA ASP A 48 9.05 -19.83 5.49
C ASP A 48 8.18 -19.62 4.26
N LEU A 49 7.11 -18.83 4.42
CA LEU A 49 6.16 -18.58 3.35
C LEU A 49 6.57 -17.40 2.49
N TRP A 50 7.10 -16.38 3.12
CA TRP A 50 7.34 -15.11 2.44
C TRP A 50 8.32 -14.27 3.28
N HIS A 51 9.28 -13.66 2.60
CA HIS A 51 10.25 -12.76 3.24
C HIS A 51 9.90 -11.31 2.86
N PRO A 52 9.23 -10.56 3.73
CA PRO A 52 8.82 -9.19 3.40
C PRO A 52 10.02 -8.24 3.31
N SER A 53 9.91 -7.28 2.40
CA SER A 53 10.96 -6.28 2.19
C SER A 53 10.61 -4.95 2.86
N ARG A 54 9.43 -4.42 2.57
CA ARG A 54 8.97 -3.13 3.10
C ARG A 54 7.45 -3.15 3.17
N LEU A 55 6.91 -3.11 4.38
CA LEU A 55 5.47 -3.22 4.57
C LEU A 55 4.79 -1.87 4.73
N VAL A 56 3.66 -1.73 4.04
CA VAL A 56 2.72 -0.63 4.24
C VAL A 56 1.40 -1.24 4.64
N VAL A 57 0.78 -0.71 5.68
CA VAL A 57 -0.55 -1.13 6.14
C VAL A 57 -1.45 0.08 6.16
N ILE A 58 -2.56 0.00 5.43
CA ILE A 58 -3.54 1.08 5.33
C ILE A 58 -4.88 0.55 5.78
N GLU A 59 -5.50 1.22 6.74
CA GLU A 59 -6.83 0.87 7.20
C GLU A 59 -7.87 1.66 6.43
N PHE A 60 -8.92 0.97 5.93
CA PHE A 60 -10.09 1.60 5.34
C PHE A 60 -11.34 1.22 6.15
N PRO A 61 -12.41 2.03 6.07
CA PRO A 61 -13.66 1.70 6.78
C PRO A 61 -14.27 0.37 6.39
N SER A 62 -14.02 -0.11 5.15
CA SER A 62 -14.56 -1.36 4.65
C SER A 62 -13.74 -1.89 3.48
N MET A 63 -13.92 -3.15 3.14
CA MET A 63 -13.35 -3.77 1.93
C MET A 63 -13.81 -3.00 0.69
N GLU A 64 -15.10 -2.67 0.61
CA GLU A 64 -15.66 -1.93 -0.51
C GLU A 64 -14.96 -0.59 -0.71
N GLN A 65 -14.75 0.14 0.38
CA GLN A 65 -14.09 1.44 0.35
C GLN A 65 -12.64 1.32 -0.15
N ALA A 66 -11.92 0.31 0.35
CA ALA A 66 -10.55 0.04 -0.06
C ALA A 66 -10.47 -0.26 -1.56
N LEU A 67 -11.35 -1.14 -2.05
CA LEU A 67 -11.37 -1.51 -3.46
C LEU A 67 -11.79 -0.32 -4.34
N THR A 68 -12.73 0.48 -3.90
CA THR A 68 -13.13 1.69 -4.61
C THR A 68 -11.96 2.64 -4.79
N CYS A 69 -11.17 2.83 -3.73
CA CYS A 69 -9.95 3.65 -3.77
C CYS A 69 -8.94 3.10 -4.79
N LEU A 70 -8.58 1.84 -4.64
CA LEU A 70 -7.53 1.22 -5.46
C LEU A 70 -7.92 1.06 -6.93
N ARG A 71 -9.21 1.04 -7.22
CA ARG A 71 -9.76 0.95 -8.58
C ARG A 71 -10.18 2.30 -9.14
N SER A 72 -10.06 3.38 -8.36
CA SER A 72 -10.44 4.73 -8.78
C SER A 72 -9.57 5.22 -9.93
N SER A 73 -10.14 6.08 -10.77
CA SER A 73 -9.39 6.71 -11.87
C SER A 73 -8.21 7.53 -11.33
N GLU A 74 -8.38 8.13 -10.15
CA GLU A 74 -7.33 8.91 -9.49
C GLU A 74 -6.14 8.03 -9.13
N TYR A 75 -6.39 6.89 -8.50
CA TYR A 75 -5.30 5.99 -8.12
C TYR A 75 -4.65 5.34 -9.34
N LEU A 76 -5.45 4.97 -10.34
CA LEU A 76 -4.92 4.35 -11.56
C LEU A 76 -3.97 5.26 -12.33
N LYS A 77 -4.08 6.58 -12.16
CA LYS A 77 -3.15 7.54 -12.77
C LYS A 77 -1.77 7.53 -12.10
N VAL A 78 -1.71 7.24 -10.80
CA VAL A 78 -0.43 7.23 -10.06
C VAL A 78 0.18 5.84 -9.92
N LYS A 79 -0.61 4.81 -10.11
CA LYS A 79 -0.16 3.41 -10.01
C LYS A 79 1.07 3.10 -10.89
N PRO A 80 1.18 3.61 -12.13
CA PRO A 80 2.37 3.36 -12.95
C PRO A 80 3.68 3.83 -12.32
N LEU A 81 3.64 4.88 -11.49
CA LEU A 81 4.84 5.36 -10.78
C LEU A 81 5.34 4.30 -9.80
N ARG A 82 4.43 3.58 -9.15
CA ARG A 82 4.80 2.48 -8.26
C ARG A 82 5.39 1.32 -9.06
N HIS A 83 4.72 0.94 -10.15
CA HIS A 83 5.18 -0.17 -11.00
C HIS A 83 6.54 0.09 -11.63
N ALA A 84 6.82 1.34 -12.00
CA ALA A 84 8.08 1.71 -12.63
C ALA A 84 9.26 1.67 -11.65
N ASN A 85 9.00 1.84 -10.34
CA ASN A 85 10.05 2.06 -9.35
C ASN A 85 10.06 1.04 -8.21
N ALA A 86 9.24 0.01 -8.32
CA ALA A 86 9.14 -1.02 -7.27
C ALA A 86 8.50 -2.29 -7.81
N GLN A 87 8.83 -3.39 -7.14
CA GLN A 87 8.10 -4.66 -7.28
C GLN A 87 7.24 -4.79 -6.04
N SER A 88 5.94 -5.02 -6.20
CA SER A 88 5.01 -5.01 -5.06
C SER A 88 4.02 -6.16 -5.11
N THR A 89 3.59 -6.56 -3.93
CA THR A 89 2.39 -7.39 -3.74
C THR A 89 1.40 -6.55 -2.94
N VAL A 90 0.17 -6.48 -3.42
CA VAL A 90 -0.89 -5.72 -2.76
C VAL A 90 -2.06 -6.64 -2.49
N VAL A 91 -2.47 -6.73 -1.24
CA VAL A 91 -3.64 -7.52 -0.84
C VAL A 91 -4.54 -6.67 0.02
N VAL A 92 -5.83 -6.99 0.02
CA VAL A 92 -6.81 -6.38 0.91
C VAL A 92 -7.44 -7.49 1.72
N VAL A 93 -7.45 -7.35 3.03
CA VAL A 93 -8.03 -8.34 3.93
C VAL A 93 -9.06 -7.67 4.83
N ASP A 94 -10.21 -8.36 5.00
CA ASP A 94 -11.22 -7.88 5.94
C ASP A 94 -10.70 -7.99 7.37
N GLY A 95 -11.01 -6.97 8.17
CA GLY A 95 -10.81 -7.01 9.61
C GLY A 95 -11.89 -7.79 10.32
N ILE A 96 -11.73 -7.95 11.59
CA ILE A 96 -12.70 -8.63 12.44
C ILE A 96 -13.67 -7.67 13.11
#